data_e2bb51bbf92b3f61e715b121e1e68c81
#
_entry.id   e2bb51bbf92b3f61e715b121e1e68c81
#
_cell.length_a   1.000
_cell.length_b   1.000
_cell.length_c   1.000
_cell.angle_alpha   90.00
_cell.angle_beta   90.00
_cell.angle_gamma   90.00
#
_symmetry.space_group_name_H-M   'P 1'
#
loop_
_entity.id
_entity.type
_entity.pdbx_description
1 polymer ?
#
loop_
_entity_poly.entity_id
_entity_poly.type
_entity_poly.pdbx_seq_one_letter_code
_entity_poly.pdbx_strand_id
1 'polypeptide(L)'
;GSFDQTLRGFKDSDIDVNKLQQLFDSLHYSPVFTAHPTEAKRRSKMEAMRRIFNSILELQNYKGSSIARDEIIDKLQAQILILWRTDEVRLKKPTVIDEVENGLYYFRTSLFKAIPEVYKDLEKAVKRIYHTEAVKVPSFIKFGSWIGGDRDGNPFVTPDITRESVCMHAETALHEYVRRAQKLSTLLTHSIQLTKTSQEFEKSLQEDEKYLPGALRDSTQDFAKEPYRRKLKIIRYRLQQKLKVISNYKNNIDKEVKDAYISEKDLLNDLYLVRDSLISDHDQILLDYGLNDFIRLVETFGLHLVSLDIREESTKHTVTIAEIFKILGKGNYDELTEQDRISGLEDLLNSDIETKFIYDNLSNDSKKVIDVFSTVKVLREKISTSALGNYIISMTHHASHVLEVLMLAKLVGLVDKKEDTLRSFIKITPLFETIEDLSKIE
;
A
#
# COMPACT_ATOMS: atom_id res chain seq x y z
N GLY A 1 1.29 21.49 -18.67
CA GLY A 1 2.12 21.96 -17.57
C GLY A 1 3.28 21.02 -17.32
N SER A 2 4.40 21.56 -16.94
CA SER A 2 5.57 20.79 -16.51
C SER A 2 5.98 21.29 -15.11
N PHE A 3 6.74 20.48 -14.37
CA PHE A 3 7.31 20.91 -13.09
C PHE A 3 8.12 22.20 -13.24
N ASP A 4 8.88 22.35 -14.31
CA ASP A 4 9.62 23.60 -14.57
C ASP A 4 8.72 24.83 -14.71
N GLN A 5 7.63 24.71 -15.44
CA GLN A 5 6.68 25.81 -15.62
C GLN A 5 6.03 26.21 -14.30
N THR A 6 5.59 25.23 -13.52
CA THR A 6 4.96 25.49 -12.20
C THR A 6 5.95 26.12 -11.23
N LEU A 7 7.17 25.56 -11.12
CA LEU A 7 8.19 26.09 -10.22
C LEU A 7 8.69 27.48 -10.62
N ARG A 8 8.77 27.81 -11.92
CA ARG A 8 9.04 29.18 -12.38
C ARG A 8 7.94 30.13 -11.96
N GLY A 9 6.65 29.75 -12.15
CA GLY A 9 5.52 30.54 -11.67
C GLY A 9 5.56 30.80 -10.16
N PHE A 10 5.97 29.80 -9.36
CA PHE A 10 6.16 30.00 -7.91
C PHE A 10 7.28 30.99 -7.62
N LYS A 11 8.43 30.90 -8.32
CA LYS A 11 9.56 31.80 -8.14
C LYS A 11 9.22 33.22 -8.56
N ASP A 12 8.48 33.39 -9.68
CA ASP A 12 8.00 34.68 -10.16
C ASP A 12 6.95 35.33 -9.23
N SER A 13 6.31 34.49 -8.38
CA SER A 13 5.36 34.93 -7.32
C SER A 13 6.02 35.07 -5.93
N ASP A 14 7.33 35.26 -5.87
CA ASP A 14 8.11 35.46 -4.65
C ASP A 14 8.00 34.30 -3.62
N ILE A 15 7.77 33.08 -4.08
CA ILE A 15 7.87 31.88 -3.24
C ILE A 15 9.35 31.51 -3.11
N ASP A 16 9.91 31.78 -1.94
CA ASP A 16 11.29 31.45 -1.60
C ASP A 16 11.50 29.95 -1.27
N VAL A 17 12.74 29.53 -1.02
CA VAL A 17 13.14 28.16 -0.70
C VAL A 17 12.40 27.62 0.54
N ASN A 18 12.20 28.45 1.57
CA ASN A 18 11.55 28.03 2.81
C ASN A 18 10.05 27.82 2.62
N LYS A 19 9.39 28.74 1.93
CA LYS A 19 7.97 28.59 1.58
C LYS A 19 7.75 27.38 0.67
N LEU A 20 8.66 27.13 -0.30
CA LEU A 20 8.61 25.96 -1.15
C LEU A 20 8.74 24.66 -0.34
N GLN A 21 9.66 24.61 0.64
CA GLN A 21 9.79 23.45 1.52
C GLN A 21 8.51 23.22 2.32
N GLN A 22 7.95 24.26 2.93
CA GLN A 22 6.68 24.16 3.67
C GLN A 22 5.54 23.65 2.80
N LEU A 23 5.47 24.11 1.53
CA LEU A 23 4.50 23.59 0.57
C LEU A 23 4.71 22.12 0.32
N PHE A 24 5.95 21.68 0.07
CA PHE A 24 6.24 20.25 -0.15
C PHE A 24 5.93 19.38 1.06
N ASP A 25 6.23 19.86 2.27
CA ASP A 25 5.95 19.13 3.51
C ASP A 25 4.44 18.97 3.77
N SER A 26 3.62 19.85 3.20
CA SER A 26 2.15 19.78 3.26
C SER A 26 1.51 19.00 2.12
N LEU A 27 2.28 18.63 1.08
CA LEU A 27 1.72 17.90 -0.06
C LEU A 27 1.26 16.50 0.33
N HIS A 28 0.05 16.19 -0.09
CA HIS A 28 -0.52 14.84 -0.02
C HIS A 28 -1.33 14.57 -1.28
N TYR A 29 -1.01 13.51 -2.00
CA TYR A 29 -1.75 13.06 -3.18
C TYR A 29 -1.98 11.57 -3.10
N SER A 30 -3.25 11.16 -3.07
CA SER A 30 -3.64 9.77 -2.89
C SER A 30 -4.68 9.35 -3.93
N PRO A 31 -4.26 8.91 -5.13
CA PRO A 31 -5.18 8.32 -6.10
C PRO A 31 -5.71 7.00 -5.57
N VAL A 32 -7.01 6.76 -5.78
CA VAL A 32 -7.72 5.58 -5.31
C VAL A 32 -8.17 4.73 -6.49
N PHE A 33 -7.82 3.44 -6.48
CA PHE A 33 -8.31 2.46 -7.45
C PHE A 33 -9.72 2.02 -7.06
N THR A 34 -10.67 2.16 -7.98
CA THR A 34 -12.04 1.72 -7.79
C THR A 34 -12.38 0.63 -8.79
N ALA A 35 -13.26 -0.30 -8.40
CA ALA A 35 -13.78 -1.29 -9.33
C ALA A 35 -14.69 -0.59 -10.36
N HIS A 36 -14.46 -0.85 -11.65
CA HIS A 36 -15.32 -0.37 -12.71
C HIS A 36 -16.00 -1.57 -13.37
N PRO A 37 -17.32 -1.79 -13.16
CA PRO A 37 -18.02 -2.99 -13.66
C PRO A 37 -17.94 -3.16 -15.17
N THR A 38 -17.67 -2.08 -15.93
CA THR A 38 -17.55 -2.08 -17.40
C THR A 38 -16.13 -2.33 -17.88
N GLU A 39 -15.13 -2.41 -17.00
CA GLU A 39 -13.75 -2.67 -17.41
C GLU A 39 -13.51 -4.17 -17.67
N ALA A 40 -14.20 -4.67 -18.69
CA ALA A 40 -14.14 -6.07 -19.12
C ALA A 40 -12.95 -6.40 -20.02
N LYS A 41 -11.92 -5.53 -20.07
CA LYS A 41 -10.75 -5.76 -20.93
C LYS A 41 -9.97 -6.99 -20.47
N ARG A 42 -9.74 -7.91 -21.41
CA ARG A 42 -8.88 -9.07 -21.14
C ARG A 42 -7.43 -8.62 -20.94
N ARG A 43 -6.74 -9.23 -19.97
CA ARG A 43 -5.32 -9.01 -19.72
C ARG A 43 -4.48 -9.21 -20.98
N SER A 44 -4.79 -10.27 -21.76
CA SER A 44 -4.13 -10.53 -23.06
C SER A 44 -4.24 -9.37 -24.04
N LYS A 45 -5.39 -8.65 -24.07
CA LYS A 45 -5.59 -7.47 -24.90
C LYS A 45 -4.74 -6.29 -24.38
N MET A 46 -4.73 -6.03 -23.07
CA MET A 46 -3.89 -4.97 -22.48
C MET A 46 -2.40 -5.21 -22.74
N GLU A 47 -1.94 -6.46 -22.61
CA GLU A 47 -0.55 -6.83 -22.88
C GLU A 47 -0.20 -6.67 -24.38
N ALA A 48 -1.12 -7.02 -25.30
CA ALA A 48 -0.93 -6.82 -26.73
C ALA A 48 -0.86 -5.32 -27.09
N MET A 49 -1.78 -4.50 -26.55
CA MET A 49 -1.76 -3.04 -26.75
C MET A 49 -0.45 -2.43 -26.23
N ARG A 50 0.04 -2.89 -25.08
CA ARG A 50 1.32 -2.42 -24.53
C ARG A 50 2.50 -2.79 -25.42
N ARG A 51 2.53 -4.02 -25.96
CA ARG A 51 3.59 -4.43 -26.91
C ARG A 51 3.57 -3.56 -28.17
N ILE A 52 2.38 -3.26 -28.70
CA ILE A 52 2.19 -2.35 -29.83
C ILE A 52 2.73 -0.96 -29.50
N PHE A 53 2.33 -0.40 -28.35
CA PHE A 53 2.80 0.91 -27.90
C PHE A 53 4.32 0.96 -27.76
N ASN A 54 4.94 -0.06 -27.15
CA ASN A 54 6.39 -0.13 -27.04
C ASN A 54 7.09 -0.20 -28.39
N SER A 55 6.54 -0.97 -29.35
CA SER A 55 7.11 -1.04 -30.70
C SER A 55 6.95 0.29 -31.48
N ILE A 56 5.87 1.05 -31.25
CA ILE A 56 5.72 2.39 -31.82
C ILE A 56 6.74 3.35 -31.22
N LEU A 57 6.97 3.34 -29.90
CA LEU A 57 8.00 4.17 -29.26
C LEU A 57 9.40 3.81 -29.73
N GLU A 58 9.68 2.50 -29.87
CA GLU A 58 10.94 2.01 -30.41
C GLU A 58 11.16 2.54 -31.83
N LEU A 59 10.15 2.44 -32.70
CA LEU A 59 10.18 2.94 -34.08
C LEU A 59 10.38 4.46 -34.16
N GLN A 60 9.68 5.22 -33.30
CA GLN A 60 9.76 6.68 -33.25
C GLN A 60 11.14 7.17 -32.84
N ASN A 61 11.80 6.48 -31.92
CA ASN A 61 13.12 6.85 -31.40
C ASN A 61 14.28 6.22 -32.16
N TYR A 62 13.98 5.35 -33.12
CA TYR A 62 15.01 4.61 -33.87
C TYR A 62 15.70 5.49 -34.91
N LYS A 63 17.04 5.54 -34.83
CA LYS A 63 17.91 6.32 -35.76
C LYS A 63 18.95 5.45 -36.48
N GLY A 64 18.76 4.13 -36.46
CA GLY A 64 19.72 3.17 -37.04
C GLY A 64 19.44 2.81 -38.51
N SER A 65 19.91 1.60 -38.94
CA SER A 65 19.81 1.12 -40.30
C SER A 65 18.37 0.84 -40.77
N SER A 66 18.10 0.90 -42.07
CA SER A 66 16.77 0.56 -42.63
C SER A 66 16.37 -0.89 -42.32
N ILE A 67 17.30 -1.83 -42.32
CA ILE A 67 17.03 -3.26 -42.04
C ILE A 67 16.46 -3.44 -40.62
N ALA A 68 17.13 -2.89 -39.62
CA ALA A 68 16.64 -3.01 -38.24
C ALA A 68 15.34 -2.21 -38.00
N ARG A 69 15.09 -1.13 -38.78
CA ARG A 69 13.81 -0.42 -38.77
C ARG A 69 12.69 -1.31 -39.32
N ASP A 70 12.95 -2.05 -40.39
CA ASP A 70 11.99 -2.97 -41.02
C ASP A 70 11.65 -4.12 -40.03
N GLU A 71 12.63 -4.65 -39.27
CA GLU A 71 12.37 -5.64 -38.20
C GLU A 71 11.43 -5.12 -37.13
N ILE A 72 11.52 -3.84 -36.73
CA ILE A 72 10.59 -3.22 -35.77
C ILE A 72 9.20 -3.11 -36.38
N ILE A 73 9.10 -2.78 -37.68
CA ILE A 73 7.83 -2.69 -38.41
C ILE A 73 7.16 -4.08 -38.49
N ASP A 74 7.92 -5.11 -38.83
CA ASP A 74 7.43 -6.49 -38.92
C ASP A 74 6.90 -6.97 -37.53
N LYS A 75 7.66 -6.68 -36.47
CA LYS A 75 7.24 -6.95 -35.10
C LYS A 75 5.95 -6.20 -34.73
N LEU A 76 5.81 -4.94 -35.13
CA LEU A 76 4.60 -4.14 -34.91
C LEU A 76 3.40 -4.73 -35.65
N GLN A 77 3.57 -5.10 -36.94
CA GLN A 77 2.53 -5.73 -37.74
C GLN A 77 2.06 -7.06 -37.12
N ALA A 78 3.02 -7.90 -36.67
CA ALA A 78 2.69 -9.15 -35.98
C ALA A 78 1.87 -8.91 -34.70
N GLN A 79 2.22 -7.90 -33.90
CA GLN A 79 1.45 -7.57 -32.68
C GLN A 79 0.05 -7.05 -32.99
N ILE A 80 -0.11 -6.25 -34.05
CA ILE A 80 -1.41 -5.77 -34.51
C ILE A 80 -2.29 -6.95 -35.00
N LEU A 81 -1.70 -7.88 -35.74
CA LEU A 81 -2.41 -9.07 -36.20
C LEU A 81 -2.86 -9.98 -35.04
N ILE A 82 -2.00 -10.16 -34.04
CA ILE A 82 -2.34 -10.89 -32.81
C ILE A 82 -3.52 -10.21 -32.11
N LEU A 83 -3.45 -8.88 -31.92
CA LEU A 83 -4.51 -8.12 -31.27
C LEU A 83 -5.84 -8.24 -32.05
N TRP A 84 -5.81 -8.12 -33.39
CA TRP A 84 -6.96 -8.24 -34.25
C TRP A 84 -7.65 -9.61 -34.15
N ARG A 85 -6.88 -10.68 -33.94
CA ARG A 85 -7.37 -12.06 -33.78
C ARG A 85 -7.60 -12.46 -32.32
N THR A 86 -7.39 -11.55 -31.37
CA THR A 86 -7.65 -11.80 -29.95
C THR A 86 -9.11 -11.47 -29.63
N ASP A 87 -9.82 -12.44 -29.07
CA ASP A 87 -11.21 -12.27 -28.67
C ASP A 87 -11.36 -11.18 -27.60
N GLU A 88 -12.27 -10.24 -27.80
CA GLU A 88 -12.49 -9.09 -26.93
C GLU A 88 -13.35 -9.42 -25.70
N VAL A 89 -14.26 -10.37 -25.84
CA VAL A 89 -15.28 -10.63 -24.83
C VAL A 89 -14.79 -11.68 -23.83
N ARG A 90 -14.95 -11.38 -22.54
CA ARG A 90 -14.82 -12.39 -21.49
C ARG A 90 -16.09 -13.26 -21.49
N LEU A 91 -15.93 -14.58 -21.56
CA LEU A 91 -17.04 -15.54 -21.46
C LEU A 91 -17.62 -15.63 -20.03
N LYS A 92 -16.86 -15.21 -19.03
CA LYS A 92 -17.27 -15.21 -17.61
C LYS A 92 -17.13 -13.81 -17.03
N LYS A 93 -18.10 -13.42 -16.18
CA LYS A 93 -18.01 -12.19 -15.38
C LYS A 93 -16.75 -12.27 -14.50
N PRO A 94 -15.92 -11.21 -14.44
CA PRO A 94 -14.76 -11.20 -13.57
C PRO A 94 -15.18 -11.32 -12.09
N THR A 95 -14.39 -12.04 -11.33
CA THR A 95 -14.50 -12.08 -9.86
C THR A 95 -13.83 -10.85 -9.25
N VAL A 96 -14.10 -10.56 -7.96
CA VAL A 96 -13.43 -9.48 -7.24
C VAL A 96 -11.89 -9.66 -7.25
N ILE A 97 -11.41 -10.89 -7.15
CA ILE A 97 -9.97 -11.20 -7.22
C ILE A 97 -9.39 -10.92 -8.61
N ASP A 98 -10.16 -11.19 -9.69
CA ASP A 98 -9.74 -10.80 -11.05
C ASP A 98 -9.60 -9.27 -11.18
N GLU A 99 -10.47 -8.50 -10.52
CA GLU A 99 -10.41 -7.04 -10.51
C GLU A 99 -9.19 -6.55 -9.73
N VAL A 100 -8.89 -7.15 -8.57
CA VAL A 100 -7.64 -6.88 -7.81
C VAL A 100 -6.42 -7.13 -8.68
N GLU A 101 -6.35 -8.29 -9.34
CA GLU A 101 -5.22 -8.65 -10.21
C GLU A 101 -5.05 -7.68 -11.40
N ASN A 102 -6.18 -7.18 -11.95
CA ASN A 102 -6.15 -6.14 -12.99
C ASN A 102 -5.57 -4.82 -12.47
N GLY A 103 -5.94 -4.40 -11.26
CA GLY A 103 -5.32 -3.23 -10.61
C GLY A 103 -3.81 -3.40 -10.40
N LEU A 104 -3.39 -4.57 -9.89
CA LEU A 104 -2.00 -4.91 -9.64
C LEU A 104 -1.13 -4.93 -10.91
N TYR A 105 -1.74 -5.21 -12.07
CA TYR A 105 -1.07 -5.14 -13.36
C TYR A 105 -0.45 -3.76 -13.61
N TYR A 106 -1.15 -2.66 -13.29
CA TYR A 106 -0.62 -1.30 -13.48
C TYR A 106 0.58 -1.00 -12.60
N PHE A 107 0.60 -1.52 -11.37
CA PHE A 107 1.77 -1.37 -10.49
C PHE A 107 3.00 -2.04 -11.09
N ARG A 108 2.88 -3.32 -11.49
CA ARG A 108 3.98 -4.13 -12.03
C ARG A 108 4.50 -3.59 -13.35
N THR A 109 3.62 -3.07 -14.20
CA THR A 109 3.97 -2.69 -15.57
C THR A 109 4.36 -1.24 -15.73
N SER A 110 3.90 -0.35 -14.84
CA SER A 110 4.05 1.10 -15.02
C SER A 110 4.47 1.81 -13.74
N LEU A 111 3.71 1.69 -12.65
CA LEU A 111 3.87 2.55 -11.48
C LEU A 111 5.20 2.36 -10.74
N PHE A 112 5.71 1.13 -10.62
CA PHE A 112 7.02 0.88 -10.00
C PHE A 112 8.20 1.53 -10.76
N LYS A 113 8.01 1.90 -12.01
CA LYS A 113 8.97 2.66 -12.78
C LYS A 113 8.66 4.16 -12.74
N ALA A 114 7.41 4.54 -12.97
CA ALA A 114 6.99 5.93 -13.11
C ALA A 114 7.14 6.73 -11.81
N ILE A 115 6.85 6.14 -10.65
CA ILE A 115 6.89 6.88 -9.38
C ILE A 115 8.31 7.40 -9.06
N PRO A 116 9.38 6.60 -9.07
CA PRO A 116 10.72 7.14 -8.87
C PRO A 116 11.11 8.19 -9.92
N GLU A 117 10.70 8.02 -11.18
CA GLU A 117 10.99 8.97 -12.28
C GLU A 117 10.32 10.33 -12.00
N VAL A 118 9.04 10.34 -11.57
CA VAL A 118 8.31 11.58 -11.22
C VAL A 118 9.03 12.35 -10.13
N TYR A 119 9.47 11.67 -9.06
CA TYR A 119 10.22 12.33 -7.99
C TYR A 119 11.57 12.87 -8.47
N LYS A 120 12.33 12.09 -9.24
CA LYS A 120 13.60 12.53 -9.82
C LYS A 120 13.43 13.76 -10.72
N ASP A 121 12.38 13.79 -11.53
CA ASP A 121 12.11 14.92 -12.41
C ASP A 121 11.72 16.17 -11.62
N LEU A 122 10.95 16.02 -10.54
CA LEU A 122 10.63 17.12 -9.63
C LEU A 122 11.88 17.64 -8.91
N GLU A 123 12.71 16.76 -8.34
CA GLU A 123 13.97 17.11 -7.68
C GLU A 123 14.93 17.86 -8.63
N LYS A 124 15.08 17.35 -9.86
CA LYS A 124 15.88 18.01 -10.92
C LYS A 124 15.30 19.37 -11.29
N ALA A 125 13.98 19.51 -11.38
CA ALA A 125 13.34 20.78 -11.69
C ALA A 125 13.55 21.81 -10.55
N VAL A 126 13.42 21.39 -9.29
CA VAL A 126 13.73 22.24 -8.12
C VAL A 126 15.18 22.73 -8.18
N LYS A 127 16.13 21.82 -8.35
CA LYS A 127 17.56 22.16 -8.44
C LYS A 127 17.84 23.14 -9.59
N ARG A 128 17.21 22.94 -10.75
CA ARG A 128 17.42 23.80 -11.92
C ARG A 128 16.81 25.19 -11.77
N ILE A 129 15.62 25.31 -11.15
CA ILE A 129 14.89 26.59 -11.04
C ILE A 129 15.33 27.40 -9.83
N TYR A 130 15.51 26.75 -8.68
CA TYR A 130 15.88 27.42 -7.42
C TYR A 130 17.40 27.43 -7.17
N HIS A 131 18.18 26.73 -7.99
CA HIS A 131 19.65 26.63 -7.88
C HIS A 131 20.11 26.20 -6.48
N THR A 132 19.39 25.27 -5.85
CA THR A 132 19.67 24.80 -4.50
C THR A 132 19.44 23.28 -4.37
N GLU A 133 20.18 22.66 -3.46
CA GLU A 133 19.97 21.29 -2.99
C GLU A 133 19.35 21.24 -1.58
N ALA A 134 19.05 22.41 -1.00
CA ALA A 134 18.50 22.51 0.35
C ALA A 134 17.04 22.03 0.42
N VAL A 135 16.27 22.16 -0.68
CA VAL A 135 14.88 21.71 -0.73
C VAL A 135 14.83 20.20 -0.90
N LYS A 136 14.16 19.54 0.04
CA LYS A 136 13.92 18.10 -0.01
C LYS A 136 12.49 17.82 -0.48
N VAL A 137 12.35 16.95 -1.46
CA VAL A 137 11.04 16.48 -1.93
C VAL A 137 10.61 15.26 -1.11
N PRO A 138 9.61 15.38 -0.21
CA PRO A 138 9.13 14.25 0.56
C PRO A 138 8.35 13.26 -0.32
N SER A 139 8.10 12.06 0.20
CA SER A 139 7.23 11.08 -0.46
C SER A 139 5.75 11.41 -0.18
N PHE A 140 5.16 12.28 -1.01
CA PHE A 140 3.80 12.79 -0.87
C PHE A 140 2.75 11.97 -1.64
N ILE A 141 3.16 11.10 -2.57
CA ILE A 141 2.25 10.23 -3.32
C ILE A 141 2.00 8.96 -2.51
N LYS A 142 0.73 8.65 -2.26
CA LYS A 142 0.27 7.40 -1.67
C LYS A 142 -0.81 6.81 -2.58
N PHE A 143 -1.17 5.56 -2.37
CA PHE A 143 -2.21 4.93 -3.16
C PHE A 143 -3.25 4.30 -2.26
N GLY A 144 -4.51 4.46 -2.62
CA GLY A 144 -5.65 3.77 -2.03
C GLY A 144 -6.30 2.80 -3.00
N SER A 145 -7.15 1.92 -2.48
CA SER A 145 -7.99 1.04 -3.29
C SER A 145 -9.30 0.77 -2.57
N TRP A 146 -10.38 0.60 -3.34
CA TRP A 146 -11.66 0.08 -2.90
C TRP A 146 -11.87 -1.37 -3.35
N ILE A 147 -11.06 -1.83 -4.30
CA ILE A 147 -11.22 -3.17 -4.91
C ILE A 147 -10.88 -4.24 -3.88
N GLY A 148 -11.88 -5.03 -3.49
CA GLY A 148 -11.77 -6.03 -2.42
C GLY A 148 -12.13 -5.54 -1.02
N GLY A 149 -12.49 -4.24 -0.86
CA GLY A 149 -12.91 -3.63 0.39
C GLY A 149 -14.32 -3.03 0.36
N ASP A 150 -14.86 -2.74 -0.83
CA ASP A 150 -16.16 -2.14 -1.03
C ASP A 150 -17.26 -3.20 -1.03
N ARG A 151 -18.06 -3.21 0.04
CA ARG A 151 -19.19 -4.15 0.26
C ARG A 151 -20.54 -3.55 -0.08
N ASP A 152 -20.59 -2.23 -0.32
CA ASP A 152 -21.83 -1.54 -0.62
C ASP A 152 -22.39 -2.04 -1.96
N GLY A 153 -23.58 -2.68 -1.89
CA GLY A 153 -24.21 -3.33 -3.04
C GLY A 153 -23.46 -4.54 -3.63
N ASN A 154 -22.36 -5.02 -3.01
CA ASN A 154 -21.57 -6.13 -3.52
C ASN A 154 -21.40 -7.28 -2.50
N PRO A 155 -22.29 -8.27 -2.47
CA PRO A 155 -22.25 -9.37 -1.52
C PRO A 155 -21.07 -10.33 -1.72
N PHE A 156 -20.33 -10.21 -2.82
CA PHE A 156 -19.16 -11.05 -3.11
C PHE A 156 -17.89 -10.57 -2.40
N VAL A 157 -17.87 -9.35 -1.84
CA VAL A 157 -16.76 -8.83 -1.06
C VAL A 157 -16.87 -9.33 0.38
N THR A 158 -16.45 -10.57 0.61
CA THR A 158 -16.43 -11.20 1.94
C THR A 158 -15.16 -10.84 2.73
N PRO A 159 -15.10 -11.13 4.07
CA PRO A 159 -13.87 -10.99 4.84
C PRO A 159 -12.67 -11.75 4.24
N ASP A 160 -12.90 -12.95 3.68
CA ASP A 160 -11.87 -13.74 3.00
C ASP A 160 -11.34 -13.06 1.74
N ILE A 161 -12.23 -12.47 0.94
CA ILE A 161 -11.85 -11.70 -0.26
C ILE A 161 -11.03 -10.47 0.14
N THR A 162 -11.41 -9.77 1.21
CA THR A 162 -10.62 -8.63 1.74
C THR A 162 -9.24 -9.09 2.19
N ARG A 163 -9.16 -10.19 2.92
CA ARG A 163 -7.88 -10.80 3.34
C ARG A 163 -7.01 -11.11 2.15
N GLU A 164 -7.55 -11.80 1.15
CA GLU A 164 -6.83 -12.19 -0.05
C GLU A 164 -6.35 -10.96 -0.83
N SER A 165 -7.21 -9.95 -1.01
CA SER A 165 -6.87 -8.71 -1.72
C SER A 165 -5.67 -7.99 -1.08
N VAL A 166 -5.68 -7.80 0.23
CA VAL A 166 -4.58 -7.12 0.95
C VAL A 166 -3.31 -7.97 0.93
N CYS A 167 -3.41 -9.30 1.02
CA CYS A 167 -2.26 -10.18 0.85
C CYS A 167 -1.65 -10.04 -0.55
N MET A 168 -2.46 -10.01 -1.61
CA MET A 168 -1.98 -9.83 -3.00
C MET A 168 -1.32 -8.47 -3.20
N HIS A 169 -1.84 -7.40 -2.61
CA HIS A 169 -1.23 -6.08 -2.61
C HIS A 169 0.18 -6.15 -2.00
N ALA A 170 0.30 -6.66 -0.79
CA ALA A 170 1.57 -6.76 -0.08
C ALA A 170 2.57 -7.69 -0.79
N GLU A 171 2.14 -8.85 -1.28
CA GLU A 171 2.96 -9.76 -2.10
C GLU A 171 3.54 -9.04 -3.31
N THR A 172 2.75 -8.21 -3.99
CA THR A 172 3.18 -7.45 -5.18
C THR A 172 4.28 -6.44 -4.85
N ALA A 173 4.17 -5.68 -3.76
CA ALA A 173 5.22 -4.76 -3.32
C ALA A 173 6.50 -5.51 -2.93
N LEU A 174 6.37 -6.55 -2.11
CA LEU A 174 7.50 -7.30 -1.58
C LEU A 174 8.27 -8.06 -2.68
N HIS A 175 7.59 -8.63 -3.67
CA HIS A 175 8.27 -9.23 -4.82
C HIS A 175 9.12 -8.23 -5.60
N GLU A 176 8.61 -7.01 -5.82
CA GLU A 176 9.40 -5.94 -6.43
C GLU A 176 10.61 -5.57 -5.56
N TYR A 177 10.44 -5.49 -4.24
CA TYR A 177 11.54 -5.17 -3.33
C TYR A 177 12.61 -6.27 -3.29
N VAL A 178 12.22 -7.54 -3.27
CA VAL A 178 13.15 -8.69 -3.39
C VAL A 178 13.94 -8.60 -4.69
N ARG A 179 13.28 -8.28 -5.80
CA ARG A 179 13.93 -8.10 -7.11
C ARG A 179 14.94 -6.94 -7.09
N ARG A 180 14.58 -5.80 -6.47
CA ARG A 180 15.45 -4.62 -6.34
C ARG A 180 16.65 -4.91 -5.44
N ALA A 181 16.44 -5.51 -4.27
CA ALA A 181 17.51 -5.91 -3.37
C ALA A 181 18.49 -6.89 -4.06
N GLN A 182 17.98 -7.85 -4.83
CA GLN A 182 18.80 -8.76 -5.62
C GLN A 182 19.62 -8.02 -6.67
N LYS A 183 19.01 -7.10 -7.43
CA LYS A 183 19.73 -6.31 -8.45
C LYS A 183 20.83 -5.46 -7.82
N LEU A 184 20.54 -4.77 -6.72
CA LEU A 184 21.53 -3.95 -6.00
C LEU A 184 22.65 -4.82 -5.42
N SER A 185 22.35 -6.01 -4.91
CA SER A 185 23.38 -6.92 -4.37
C SER A 185 24.34 -7.44 -5.45
N THR A 186 23.93 -7.46 -6.72
CA THR A 186 24.83 -7.81 -7.84
C THR A 186 25.62 -6.60 -8.37
N LEU A 187 25.16 -5.39 -8.07
CA LEU A 187 25.78 -4.14 -8.50
C LEU A 187 26.81 -3.63 -7.47
N LEU A 188 26.46 -3.61 -6.19
CA LEU A 188 27.29 -3.06 -5.12
C LEU A 188 28.28 -4.12 -4.59
N THR A 189 29.30 -4.39 -5.36
CA THR A 189 30.35 -5.41 -5.10
C THR A 189 31.63 -4.80 -4.51
N HIS A 190 31.51 -3.63 -3.88
CA HIS A 190 32.64 -2.90 -3.30
C HIS A 190 33.43 -3.78 -2.30
N SER A 191 34.74 -3.82 -2.49
CA SER A 191 35.62 -4.54 -1.57
C SER A 191 35.98 -3.66 -0.38
N ILE A 192 35.88 -4.20 0.83
CA ILE A 192 36.32 -3.54 2.08
C ILE A 192 37.81 -3.12 2.04
N GLN A 193 38.58 -3.64 1.09
CA GLN A 193 39.97 -3.21 0.90
C GLN A 193 40.10 -1.89 0.13
N LEU A 194 39.06 -1.50 -0.60
CA LEU A 194 39.05 -0.32 -1.49
C LEU A 194 38.02 0.75 -1.06
N THR A 195 37.07 0.38 -0.19
CA THR A 195 35.94 1.21 0.23
C THR A 195 35.91 1.29 1.76
N LYS A 196 35.62 2.47 2.29
CA LYS A 196 35.43 2.69 3.73
C LYS A 196 33.94 2.77 4.03
N THR A 197 33.43 1.78 4.74
CA THR A 197 32.04 1.77 5.22
C THR A 197 31.91 2.64 6.48
N SER A 198 30.73 3.23 6.71
CA SER A 198 30.49 3.99 7.95
C SER A 198 30.43 3.06 9.18
N GLN A 199 30.74 3.59 10.35
CA GLN A 199 30.72 2.81 11.60
C GLN A 199 29.33 2.26 11.93
N GLU A 200 28.28 3.03 11.67
CA GLU A 200 26.89 2.65 11.89
C GLU A 200 26.50 1.48 10.97
N PHE A 201 26.93 1.53 9.72
CA PHE A 201 26.73 0.45 8.76
C PHE A 201 27.43 -0.84 9.19
N GLU A 202 28.71 -0.75 9.58
CA GLU A 202 29.49 -1.91 10.03
C GLU A 202 28.88 -2.56 11.27
N LYS A 203 28.50 -1.75 12.26
CA LYS A 203 27.82 -2.23 13.47
C LYS A 203 26.52 -2.96 13.12
N SER A 204 25.68 -2.37 12.27
CA SER A 204 24.43 -2.97 11.83
C SER A 204 24.66 -4.29 11.08
N LEU A 205 25.68 -4.35 10.21
CA LEU A 205 26.03 -5.58 9.49
C LEU A 205 26.48 -6.70 10.44
N GLN A 206 27.34 -6.39 11.41
CA GLN A 206 27.82 -7.34 12.42
C GLN A 206 26.67 -7.88 13.30
N GLU A 207 25.74 -7.00 13.70
CA GLU A 207 24.54 -7.41 14.43
C GLU A 207 23.65 -8.33 13.60
N ASP A 208 23.39 -7.98 12.35
CA ASP A 208 22.62 -8.83 11.44
C ASP A 208 23.25 -10.20 11.23
N GLU A 209 24.56 -10.26 11.02
CA GLU A 209 25.29 -11.52 10.83
C GLU A 209 25.24 -12.44 12.06
N LYS A 210 25.26 -11.84 13.25
CA LYS A 210 25.14 -12.54 14.52
C LYS A 210 23.74 -13.10 14.74
N TYR A 211 22.69 -12.30 14.46
CA TYR A 211 21.31 -12.66 14.78
C TYR A 211 20.57 -13.32 13.63
N LEU A 212 21.03 -13.21 12.38
CA LEU A 212 20.42 -13.74 11.18
C LEU A 212 21.33 -14.74 10.43
N PRO A 213 21.84 -15.79 11.08
CA PRO A 213 22.80 -16.69 10.45
C PRO A 213 22.25 -17.42 9.21
N GLY A 214 20.89 -17.49 9.09
CA GLY A 214 20.22 -18.07 7.95
C GLY A 214 20.29 -17.23 6.67
N ALA A 215 20.55 -15.91 6.79
CA ALA A 215 20.54 -14.98 5.66
C ALA A 215 21.71 -15.16 4.69
N LEU A 216 22.84 -15.67 5.19
CA LEU A 216 24.10 -15.79 4.44
C LEU A 216 24.58 -17.23 4.28
N ARG A 217 23.75 -18.26 4.58
CA ARG A 217 24.17 -19.69 4.59
C ARG A 217 24.90 -20.13 3.33
N ASP A 218 24.45 -19.66 2.17
CA ASP A 218 24.98 -20.07 0.88
C ASP A 218 26.10 -19.17 0.34
N SER A 219 26.60 -18.20 1.14
CA SER A 219 27.48 -17.15 0.63
C SER A 219 28.49 -16.59 1.63
N THR A 220 28.71 -17.28 2.75
CA THR A 220 29.57 -16.76 3.84
C THR A 220 31.04 -16.61 3.42
N GLN A 221 31.55 -17.42 2.51
CA GLN A 221 32.94 -17.36 2.02
C GLN A 221 33.10 -16.52 0.76
N ASP A 222 32.13 -16.56 -0.18
CA ASP A 222 32.26 -15.94 -1.49
C ASP A 222 32.23 -14.41 -1.46
N PHE A 223 31.57 -13.80 -0.46
CA PHE A 223 31.37 -12.35 -0.38
C PHE A 223 31.84 -11.72 0.95
N ALA A 224 32.75 -12.40 1.66
CA ALA A 224 33.24 -11.93 2.94
C ALA A 224 33.84 -10.51 2.89
N LYS A 225 34.37 -10.11 1.74
CA LYS A 225 34.95 -8.78 1.51
C LYS A 225 34.02 -7.76 0.89
N GLU A 226 32.74 -8.10 0.65
CA GLU A 226 31.76 -7.25 -0.04
C GLU A 226 30.62 -6.83 0.92
N PRO A 227 30.83 -5.85 1.81
CA PRO A 227 29.92 -5.52 2.90
C PRO A 227 28.52 -5.07 2.43
N TYR A 228 28.42 -4.24 1.39
CA TYR A 228 27.14 -3.80 0.84
C TYR A 228 26.35 -4.97 0.26
N ARG A 229 27.01 -5.86 -0.44
CA ARG A 229 26.39 -7.07 -1.00
C ARG A 229 25.83 -7.98 0.09
N ARG A 230 26.56 -8.14 1.19
CA ARG A 230 26.12 -8.91 2.35
C ARG A 230 24.89 -8.30 2.99
N LYS A 231 24.89 -6.99 3.26
CA LYS A 231 23.73 -6.28 3.82
C LYS A 231 22.51 -6.39 2.92
N LEU A 232 22.65 -6.23 1.61
CA LEU A 232 21.55 -6.37 0.65
C LEU A 232 21.00 -7.80 0.54
N LYS A 233 21.84 -8.82 0.74
CA LYS A 233 21.38 -10.22 0.86
C LYS A 233 20.56 -10.43 2.13
N ILE A 234 20.96 -9.83 3.25
CA ILE A 234 20.21 -9.88 4.51
C ILE A 234 18.85 -9.17 4.33
N ILE A 235 18.83 -7.98 3.74
CA ILE A 235 17.59 -7.26 3.41
C ILE A 235 16.66 -8.16 2.56
N ARG A 236 17.20 -8.77 1.51
CA ARG A 236 16.44 -9.71 0.66
C ARG A 236 15.89 -10.88 1.45
N TYR A 237 16.69 -11.49 2.31
CA TYR A 237 16.26 -12.60 3.17
C TYR A 237 15.08 -12.20 4.07
N ARG A 238 15.19 -11.06 4.77
CA ARG A 238 14.12 -10.54 5.64
C ARG A 238 12.83 -10.24 4.87
N LEU A 239 12.93 -9.71 3.64
CA LEU A 239 11.78 -9.53 2.74
C LEU A 239 11.15 -10.86 2.35
N GLN A 240 11.95 -11.91 2.09
CA GLN A 240 11.45 -13.26 1.79
C GLN A 240 10.78 -13.90 3.03
N GLN A 241 11.27 -13.63 4.24
CA GLN A 241 10.57 -14.05 5.46
C GLN A 241 9.20 -13.34 5.58
N LYS A 242 9.13 -12.02 5.27
CA LYS A 242 7.84 -11.29 5.25
C LYS A 242 6.85 -11.89 4.24
N LEU A 243 7.31 -12.25 3.06
CA LEU A 243 6.48 -12.97 2.08
C LEU A 243 5.95 -14.29 2.63
N LYS A 244 6.75 -15.04 3.40
CA LYS A 244 6.28 -16.28 4.07
C LYS A 244 5.23 -16.01 5.13
N VAL A 245 5.37 -14.93 5.93
CA VAL A 245 4.33 -14.51 6.89
C VAL A 245 3.00 -14.31 6.19
N ILE A 246 3.02 -13.56 5.07
CA ILE A 246 1.82 -13.23 4.29
C ILE A 246 1.23 -14.51 3.64
N SER A 247 2.06 -15.33 3.03
CA SER A 247 1.63 -16.60 2.42
C SER A 247 1.03 -17.55 3.45
N ASN A 248 1.62 -17.67 4.64
CA ASN A 248 1.07 -18.48 5.73
C ASN A 248 -0.31 -17.97 6.15
N TYR A 249 -0.45 -16.65 6.34
CA TYR A 249 -1.72 -16.05 6.71
C TYR A 249 -2.79 -16.23 5.63
N LYS A 250 -2.43 -16.00 4.35
CA LYS A 250 -3.31 -16.18 3.19
C LYS A 250 -3.87 -17.61 3.11
N ASN A 251 -3.02 -18.60 3.41
CA ASN A 251 -3.37 -20.03 3.31
C ASN A 251 -3.82 -20.66 4.65
N ASN A 252 -4.10 -19.84 5.68
CA ASN A 252 -4.50 -20.30 7.03
C ASN A 252 -3.49 -21.32 7.64
N ILE A 253 -2.19 -21.11 7.40
CA ILE A 253 -1.11 -21.92 7.97
C ILE A 253 -0.63 -21.23 9.25
N ASP A 254 -0.85 -21.88 10.39
CA ASP A 254 -0.36 -21.42 11.69
C ASP A 254 1.09 -21.85 11.89
N LYS A 255 2.01 -21.08 11.28
CA LYS A 255 3.46 -21.28 11.42
C LYS A 255 4.14 -19.95 11.67
N GLU A 256 4.82 -19.88 12.81
CA GLU A 256 5.65 -18.72 13.12
C GLU A 256 6.79 -18.57 12.10
N VAL A 257 7.00 -17.35 11.64
CA VAL A 257 8.10 -16.97 10.76
C VAL A 257 8.93 -15.94 11.49
N LYS A 258 10.20 -16.25 11.73
CA LYS A 258 11.17 -15.35 12.35
C LYS A 258 11.87 -14.49 11.31
N ASP A 259 12.53 -13.44 11.77
CA ASP A 259 13.44 -12.58 10.98
C ASP A 259 12.74 -11.72 9.91
N ALA A 260 11.41 -11.70 9.85
CA ALA A 260 10.67 -10.86 8.92
C ALA A 260 10.74 -9.37 9.33
N TYR A 261 10.70 -8.46 8.36
CA TYR A 261 10.45 -7.05 8.65
C TYR A 261 9.10 -6.88 9.34
N ILE A 262 9.06 -6.14 10.43
CA ILE A 262 7.84 -5.81 11.16
C ILE A 262 7.17 -4.61 10.48
N SER A 263 7.94 -3.57 10.19
CA SER A 263 7.44 -2.32 9.61
C SER A 263 8.26 -1.88 8.39
N GLU A 264 7.69 -0.98 7.60
CA GLU A 264 8.40 -0.29 6.52
C GLU A 264 9.56 0.58 7.04
N LYS A 265 9.47 1.07 8.27
CA LYS A 265 10.55 1.85 8.90
C LYS A 265 11.81 1.02 9.08
N ASP A 266 11.67 -0.25 9.47
CA ASP A 266 12.82 -1.15 9.66
C ASP A 266 13.54 -1.39 8.32
N LEU A 267 12.78 -1.60 7.25
CA LEU A 267 13.34 -1.74 5.90
C LEU A 267 14.00 -0.44 5.43
N LEU A 268 13.36 0.72 5.64
CA LEU A 268 13.92 2.01 5.29
C LEU A 268 15.21 2.30 6.06
N ASN A 269 15.27 1.98 7.36
CA ASN A 269 16.48 2.15 8.16
C ASN A 269 17.64 1.35 7.57
N ASP A 270 17.42 0.10 7.18
CA ASP A 270 18.46 -0.71 6.53
C ASP A 270 18.92 -0.10 5.19
N LEU A 271 17.99 0.42 4.38
CA LEU A 271 18.30 1.06 3.10
C LEU A 271 19.03 2.41 3.30
N TYR A 272 18.63 3.18 4.30
CA TYR A 272 19.31 4.45 4.64
C TYR A 272 20.73 4.20 5.14
N LEU A 273 21.00 3.15 5.93
CA LEU A 273 22.36 2.77 6.32
C LEU A 273 23.24 2.50 5.11
N VAL A 274 22.74 1.78 4.10
CA VAL A 274 23.47 1.57 2.84
C VAL A 274 23.72 2.90 2.12
N ARG A 275 22.70 3.75 2.00
CA ARG A 275 22.79 5.07 1.37
C ARG A 275 23.83 5.97 2.05
N ASP A 276 23.72 6.11 3.37
CA ASP A 276 24.52 7.05 4.13
C ASP A 276 26.00 6.61 4.20
N SER A 277 26.23 5.30 4.22
CA SER A 277 27.58 4.73 4.10
C SER A 277 28.21 5.01 2.72
N LEU A 278 27.45 4.88 1.62
CA LEU A 278 27.94 5.24 0.28
C LEU A 278 28.23 6.75 0.17
N ILE A 279 27.41 7.61 0.78
CA ILE A 279 27.65 9.06 0.82
C ILE A 279 28.94 9.37 1.59
N SER A 280 29.18 8.70 2.73
CA SER A 280 30.37 8.93 3.56
C SER A 280 31.69 8.58 2.87
N ASP A 281 31.65 7.68 1.89
CA ASP A 281 32.81 7.27 1.06
C ASP A 281 32.88 8.02 -0.29
N HIS A 282 32.09 9.08 -0.46
CA HIS A 282 32.00 9.90 -1.68
C HIS A 282 31.44 9.18 -2.92
N ASP A 283 30.72 8.09 -2.71
CA ASP A 283 30.11 7.25 -3.76
C ASP A 283 28.65 7.61 -4.06
N GLN A 284 28.22 8.85 -3.79
CA GLN A 284 26.83 9.30 -3.95
C GLN A 284 26.30 9.13 -5.38
N ILE A 285 27.15 9.09 -6.38
CA ILE A 285 26.75 8.86 -7.78
C ILE A 285 26.08 7.49 -7.96
N LEU A 286 26.42 6.52 -7.12
CA LEU A 286 25.89 5.17 -7.19
C LEU A 286 24.45 5.07 -6.67
N LEU A 287 23.99 6.04 -5.89
CA LEU A 287 22.62 6.05 -5.36
C LEU A 287 21.58 6.05 -6.48
N ASP A 288 21.88 6.73 -7.59
CA ASP A 288 20.99 6.84 -8.76
C ASP A 288 20.92 5.57 -9.60
N TYR A 289 21.79 4.59 -9.37
CA TYR A 289 21.73 3.28 -10.04
C TYR A 289 20.71 2.32 -9.43
N GLY A 290 19.78 2.83 -8.63
CA GLY A 290 18.61 2.11 -8.19
C GLY A 290 18.35 2.09 -6.69
N LEU A 291 19.29 2.55 -5.84
CA LEU A 291 19.07 2.61 -4.39
C LEU A 291 18.06 3.70 -4.02
N ASN A 292 18.21 4.91 -4.57
CA ASN A 292 17.23 5.99 -4.39
C ASN A 292 15.85 5.59 -4.90
N ASP A 293 15.77 4.90 -6.05
CA ASP A 293 14.50 4.37 -6.58
C ASP A 293 13.87 3.36 -5.62
N PHE A 294 14.68 2.48 -5.03
CA PHE A 294 14.18 1.49 -4.08
C PHE A 294 13.67 2.14 -2.80
N ILE A 295 14.42 3.08 -2.24
CA ILE A 295 13.99 3.87 -1.08
C ILE A 295 12.66 4.56 -1.38
N ARG A 296 12.57 5.27 -2.52
CA ARG A 296 11.36 5.98 -2.93
C ARG A 296 10.15 5.07 -3.08
N LEU A 297 10.34 3.85 -3.59
CA LEU A 297 9.27 2.86 -3.66
C LEU A 297 8.79 2.41 -2.27
N VAL A 298 9.72 2.15 -1.34
CA VAL A 298 9.34 1.75 0.02
C VAL A 298 8.65 2.90 0.76
N GLU A 299 9.14 4.13 0.61
CA GLU A 299 8.49 5.33 1.16
C GLU A 299 7.08 5.54 0.62
N THR A 300 6.84 5.24 -0.67
CA THR A 300 5.54 5.41 -1.34
C THR A 300 4.57 4.28 -1.00
N PHE A 301 5.00 3.04 -1.14
CA PHE A 301 4.15 1.86 -1.12
C PHE A 301 4.18 1.07 0.20
N GLY A 302 5.08 1.39 1.12
CA GLY A 302 5.25 0.66 2.38
C GLY A 302 5.46 -0.85 2.17
N LEU A 303 5.00 -1.67 3.11
CA LEU A 303 4.96 -3.13 2.95
C LEU A 303 3.61 -3.64 2.41
N HIS A 304 2.67 -2.73 2.12
CA HIS A 304 1.27 -3.03 1.82
C HIS A 304 0.81 -2.65 0.40
N LEU A 305 1.61 -1.93 -0.36
CA LEU A 305 1.38 -1.40 -1.71
C LEU A 305 0.34 -0.27 -1.76
N VAL A 306 -0.88 -0.53 -1.32
CA VAL A 306 -2.00 0.41 -1.27
C VAL A 306 -2.75 0.27 0.04
N SER A 307 -3.31 1.37 0.53
CA SER A 307 -4.24 1.33 1.66
C SER A 307 -5.63 0.94 1.15
N LEU A 308 -6.16 -0.19 1.61
CA LEU A 308 -7.49 -0.65 1.21
C LEU A 308 -8.54 0.01 2.11
N ASP A 309 -9.46 0.78 1.54
CA ASP A 309 -10.63 1.27 2.24
C ASP A 309 -11.68 0.15 2.37
N ILE A 310 -12.33 0.10 3.52
CA ILE A 310 -13.49 -0.77 3.75
C ILE A 310 -14.72 0.10 3.63
N ARG A 311 -15.69 -0.25 2.77
CA ARG A 311 -16.97 0.44 2.64
C ARG A 311 -18.12 -0.52 2.93
N GLU A 312 -19.03 -0.12 3.82
CA GLU A 312 -20.22 -0.89 4.18
C GLU A 312 -21.40 0.06 4.44
N GLU A 313 -22.60 -0.41 4.21
CA GLU A 313 -23.85 0.31 4.42
C GLU A 313 -24.20 0.39 5.90
N SER A 314 -24.66 1.58 6.37
CA SER A 314 -25.02 1.85 7.77
C SER A 314 -26.04 0.86 8.34
N THR A 315 -27.02 0.43 7.54
CA THR A 315 -28.06 -0.52 7.97
C THR A 315 -27.51 -1.84 8.50
N LYS A 316 -26.35 -2.30 7.95
CA LYS A 316 -25.69 -3.52 8.45
C LYS A 316 -25.16 -3.37 9.87
N HIS A 317 -24.64 -2.19 10.17
CA HIS A 317 -24.15 -1.86 11.52
C HIS A 317 -25.30 -1.75 12.49
N THR A 318 -26.35 -0.99 12.12
CA THR A 318 -27.55 -0.79 12.95
C THR A 318 -28.22 -2.11 13.33
N VAL A 319 -28.44 -3.02 12.37
CA VAL A 319 -28.99 -4.35 12.63
C VAL A 319 -28.12 -5.15 13.61
N THR A 320 -26.79 -5.11 13.41
CA THR A 320 -25.86 -5.82 14.29
C THR A 320 -25.87 -5.24 15.72
N ILE A 321 -25.94 -3.92 15.87
CA ILE A 321 -26.05 -3.25 17.17
C ILE A 321 -27.38 -3.55 17.83
N ALA A 322 -28.48 -3.60 17.08
CA ALA A 322 -29.80 -3.98 17.61
C ALA A 322 -29.78 -5.39 18.24
N GLU A 323 -29.14 -6.37 17.58
CA GLU A 323 -28.94 -7.70 18.15
C GLU A 323 -28.08 -7.65 19.43
N ILE A 324 -27.01 -6.85 19.44
CA ILE A 324 -26.13 -6.69 20.62
C ILE A 324 -26.94 -6.12 21.81
N PHE A 325 -27.74 -5.09 21.58
CA PHE A 325 -28.61 -4.51 22.64
C PHE A 325 -29.58 -5.55 23.23
N LYS A 326 -30.18 -6.36 22.36
CA LYS A 326 -31.06 -7.45 22.76
C LYS A 326 -30.33 -8.53 23.60
N ILE A 327 -29.13 -8.96 23.16
CA ILE A 327 -28.29 -9.94 23.86
C ILE A 327 -27.92 -9.43 25.26
N LEU A 328 -27.63 -8.13 25.37
CA LEU A 328 -27.28 -7.49 26.66
C LEU A 328 -28.48 -7.08 27.52
N GLY A 329 -29.72 -7.34 27.07
CA GLY A 329 -30.94 -6.99 27.80
C GLY A 329 -31.19 -5.47 27.88
N LYS A 330 -30.64 -4.67 26.97
CA LYS A 330 -30.77 -3.19 26.95
C LYS A 330 -32.03 -2.68 26.21
N GLY A 331 -32.92 -3.57 25.78
CA GLY A 331 -34.15 -3.23 25.09
C GLY A 331 -34.08 -3.27 23.56
N ASN A 332 -35.08 -2.66 22.91
CA ASN A 332 -35.20 -2.63 21.46
C ASN A 332 -34.50 -1.37 20.88
N TYR A 333 -33.35 -1.53 20.26
CA TYR A 333 -32.57 -0.44 19.69
C TYR A 333 -33.30 0.34 18.61
N ASP A 334 -34.15 -0.34 17.80
CA ASP A 334 -34.87 0.29 16.70
C ASP A 334 -35.93 1.29 17.15
N GLU A 335 -36.44 1.15 18.40
CA GLU A 335 -37.44 2.05 18.98
C GLU A 335 -36.83 3.25 19.72
N LEU A 336 -35.47 3.28 19.87
CA LEU A 336 -34.79 4.36 20.58
C LEU A 336 -34.73 5.64 19.72
N THR A 337 -34.85 6.77 20.40
CA THR A 337 -34.54 8.08 19.76
C THR A 337 -33.03 8.15 19.45
N GLU A 338 -32.64 9.05 18.55
CA GLU A 338 -31.23 9.26 18.22
C GLU A 338 -30.37 9.56 19.47
N GLN A 339 -30.88 10.41 20.37
CA GLN A 339 -30.20 10.73 21.62
C GLN A 339 -30.04 9.53 22.54
N ASP A 340 -31.05 8.67 22.63
CA ASP A 340 -31.00 7.45 23.46
C ASP A 340 -30.04 6.40 22.84
N ARG A 341 -29.97 6.33 21.47
CA ARG A 341 -28.98 5.51 20.76
C ARG A 341 -27.54 5.95 21.07
N ILE A 342 -27.28 7.25 20.98
CA ILE A 342 -25.97 7.83 21.31
C ILE A 342 -25.62 7.51 22.77
N SER A 343 -26.48 7.81 23.73
CA SER A 343 -26.21 7.55 25.13
C SER A 343 -25.99 6.06 25.42
N GLY A 344 -26.79 5.18 24.82
CA GLY A 344 -26.65 3.74 24.99
C GLY A 344 -25.35 3.18 24.40
N LEU A 345 -24.89 3.74 23.25
CA LEU A 345 -23.63 3.38 22.65
C LEU A 345 -22.42 3.93 23.44
N GLU A 346 -22.50 5.15 23.97
CA GLU A 346 -21.48 5.72 24.85
C GLU A 346 -21.30 4.89 26.12
N ASP A 347 -22.41 4.44 26.75
CA ASP A 347 -22.37 3.52 27.89
C ASP A 347 -21.64 2.22 27.55
N LEU A 348 -21.94 1.62 26.39
CA LEU A 348 -21.29 0.40 25.94
C LEU A 348 -19.81 0.62 25.58
N LEU A 349 -19.47 1.76 24.99
CA LEU A 349 -18.09 2.12 24.69
C LEU A 349 -17.26 2.31 25.98
N ASN A 350 -17.88 2.75 27.07
CA ASN A 350 -17.23 2.96 28.34
C ASN A 350 -17.25 1.75 29.29
N SER A 351 -18.06 0.72 29.01
CA SER A 351 -18.20 -0.48 29.85
C SER A 351 -17.26 -1.61 29.41
N ASP A 352 -16.93 -2.49 30.36
CA ASP A 352 -16.30 -3.77 30.03
C ASP A 352 -17.36 -4.73 29.49
N ILE A 353 -17.08 -5.38 28.38
CA ILE A 353 -18.01 -6.23 27.65
C ILE A 353 -17.40 -7.60 27.41
N GLU A 354 -18.12 -8.66 27.69
CA GLU A 354 -17.72 -10.02 27.38
C GLU A 354 -17.92 -10.29 25.87
N THR A 355 -16.93 -9.93 25.08
CA THR A 355 -17.00 -9.92 23.61
C THR A 355 -17.29 -11.29 23.03
N LYS A 356 -16.75 -12.37 23.64
CA LYS A 356 -16.98 -13.75 23.18
C LYS A 356 -18.45 -14.15 23.37
N PHE A 357 -19.05 -13.82 24.52
CA PHE A 357 -20.47 -14.11 24.77
C PHE A 357 -21.36 -13.43 23.72
N ILE A 358 -21.09 -12.16 23.41
CA ILE A 358 -21.84 -11.44 22.37
C ILE A 358 -21.69 -12.16 21.04
N TYR A 359 -20.45 -12.39 20.57
CA TYR A 359 -20.19 -13.01 19.27
C TYR A 359 -20.88 -14.37 19.12
N ASP A 360 -20.79 -15.23 20.12
CA ASP A 360 -21.38 -16.58 20.09
C ASP A 360 -22.90 -16.55 19.90
N ASN A 361 -23.59 -15.52 20.43
CA ASN A 361 -25.04 -15.36 20.38
C ASN A 361 -25.57 -14.51 19.21
N LEU A 362 -24.70 -13.92 18.37
CA LEU A 362 -25.12 -13.19 17.17
C LEU A 362 -25.62 -14.12 16.07
N SER A 363 -26.49 -13.58 15.22
CA SER A 363 -26.87 -14.21 13.94
C SER A 363 -25.68 -14.37 13.01
N ASN A 364 -25.81 -15.24 12.01
CA ASN A 364 -24.74 -15.45 11.04
C ASN A 364 -24.42 -14.19 10.20
N ASP A 365 -25.41 -13.34 9.94
CA ASP A 365 -25.17 -12.11 9.17
C ASP A 365 -24.47 -11.05 10.02
N SER A 366 -24.85 -10.87 11.28
CA SER A 366 -24.14 -10.00 12.23
C SER A 366 -22.72 -10.50 12.51
N LYS A 367 -22.49 -11.83 12.60
CA LYS A 367 -21.13 -12.39 12.67
C LYS A 367 -20.25 -11.99 11.50
N LYS A 368 -20.78 -12.03 10.28
CA LYS A 368 -20.02 -11.57 9.08
C LYS A 368 -19.59 -10.11 9.19
N VAL A 369 -20.42 -9.24 9.78
CA VAL A 369 -20.04 -7.84 10.02
C VAL A 369 -18.88 -7.76 11.02
N ILE A 370 -18.93 -8.49 12.13
CA ILE A 370 -17.83 -8.53 13.12
C ILE A 370 -16.55 -9.14 12.51
N ASP A 371 -16.67 -10.15 11.67
CA ASP A 371 -15.53 -10.81 11.00
C ASP A 371 -14.77 -9.86 10.08
N VAL A 372 -15.43 -8.83 9.53
CA VAL A 372 -14.75 -7.75 8.79
C VAL A 372 -13.77 -7.03 9.71
N PHE A 373 -14.22 -6.60 10.89
CA PHE A 373 -13.35 -5.89 11.85
C PHE A 373 -12.23 -6.80 12.38
N SER A 374 -12.53 -8.07 12.62
CA SER A 374 -11.52 -9.06 13.01
C SER A 374 -10.45 -9.21 11.92
N THR A 375 -10.86 -9.28 10.65
CA THR A 375 -9.96 -9.33 9.52
C THR A 375 -9.10 -8.06 9.43
N VAL A 376 -9.69 -6.88 9.58
CA VAL A 376 -8.98 -5.60 9.63
C VAL A 376 -7.89 -5.60 10.69
N LYS A 377 -8.21 -6.07 11.93
CA LYS A 377 -7.23 -6.16 13.01
C LYS A 377 -6.03 -7.03 12.63
N VAL A 378 -6.29 -8.25 12.19
CA VAL A 378 -5.22 -9.21 11.86
C VAL A 378 -4.37 -8.73 10.69
N LEU A 379 -4.96 -8.13 9.66
CA LEU A 379 -4.23 -7.56 8.52
C LEU A 379 -3.29 -6.42 8.96
N ARG A 380 -3.73 -5.56 9.88
CA ARG A 380 -2.89 -4.51 10.45
C ARG A 380 -1.69 -5.07 11.22
N GLU A 381 -1.89 -6.16 11.95
CA GLU A 381 -0.83 -6.83 12.73
C GLU A 381 0.14 -7.61 11.83
N LYS A 382 -0.36 -8.36 10.87
CA LYS A 382 0.45 -9.28 10.05
C LYS A 382 1.15 -8.60 8.87
N ILE A 383 0.53 -7.56 8.28
CA ILE A 383 1.04 -6.91 7.07
C ILE A 383 1.65 -5.54 7.41
N SER A 384 0.80 -4.55 7.70
CA SER A 384 1.19 -3.20 8.08
C SER A 384 0.00 -2.47 8.70
N THR A 385 0.26 -1.58 9.65
CA THR A 385 -0.76 -0.69 10.21
C THR A 385 -1.41 0.22 9.17
N SER A 386 -0.73 0.45 8.05
CA SER A 386 -1.18 1.27 6.92
C SER A 386 -1.84 0.46 5.78
N ALA A 387 -1.96 -0.88 5.94
CA ALA A 387 -2.58 -1.73 4.91
C ALA A 387 -4.08 -1.46 4.72
N LEU A 388 -4.74 -0.94 5.76
CA LEU A 388 -6.14 -0.51 5.74
C LEU A 388 -6.19 1.03 5.83
N GLY A 389 -7.00 1.62 4.98
CA GLY A 389 -7.25 3.06 4.92
C GLY A 389 -8.41 3.47 5.83
N ASN A 390 -9.48 4.01 5.25
CA ASN A 390 -10.67 4.43 5.95
C ASN A 390 -11.69 3.28 6.06
N TYR A 391 -12.47 3.30 7.12
CA TYR A 391 -13.72 2.58 7.20
C TYR A 391 -14.84 3.55 6.81
N ILE A 392 -15.40 3.35 5.62
CA ILE A 392 -16.35 4.26 4.99
C ILE A 392 -17.76 3.75 5.26
N ILE A 393 -18.62 4.59 5.81
CA ILE A 393 -20.02 4.27 6.07
C ILE A 393 -20.85 4.91 4.96
N SER A 394 -21.43 4.10 4.05
CA SER A 394 -22.40 4.61 3.08
C SER A 394 -23.80 4.78 3.73
N MET A 395 -24.61 5.66 3.15
CA MET A 395 -25.94 5.99 3.66
C MET A 395 -25.93 6.44 5.13
N THR A 396 -25.02 7.35 5.46
CA THR A 396 -24.93 7.90 6.82
C THR A 396 -25.97 8.99 7.02
N HIS A 397 -26.93 8.79 7.91
CA HIS A 397 -28.02 9.72 8.21
C HIS A 397 -27.94 10.31 9.63
N HIS A 398 -27.23 9.64 10.53
CA HIS A 398 -27.22 9.94 11.96
C HIS A 398 -25.82 9.82 12.56
N ALA A 399 -25.55 10.56 13.62
CA ALA A 399 -24.29 10.49 14.37
C ALA A 399 -24.09 9.12 15.03
N SER A 400 -25.18 8.46 15.45
CA SER A 400 -25.14 7.12 16.00
C SER A 400 -24.48 6.11 15.06
N HIS A 401 -24.60 6.23 13.74
CA HIS A 401 -23.95 5.33 12.78
C HIS A 401 -22.43 5.29 12.91
N VAL A 402 -21.79 6.42 13.26
CA VAL A 402 -20.36 6.48 13.54
C VAL A 402 -20.01 5.76 14.85
N LEU A 403 -20.83 5.95 15.89
CA LEU A 403 -20.65 5.28 17.17
C LEU A 403 -20.94 3.77 17.08
N GLU A 404 -21.88 3.35 16.24
CA GLU A 404 -22.15 1.93 15.95
C GLU A 404 -20.87 1.25 15.42
N VAL A 405 -20.22 1.84 14.40
CA VAL A 405 -18.96 1.32 13.85
C VAL A 405 -17.85 1.31 14.90
N LEU A 406 -17.76 2.36 15.72
CA LEU A 406 -16.77 2.44 16.80
C LEU A 406 -16.99 1.32 17.84
N MET A 407 -18.27 1.04 18.17
CA MET A 407 -18.65 -0.04 19.08
C MET A 407 -18.29 -1.42 18.50
N LEU A 408 -18.59 -1.67 17.22
CA LEU A 408 -18.22 -2.92 16.55
C LEU A 408 -16.71 -3.12 16.50
N ALA A 409 -15.96 -2.06 16.25
CA ALA A 409 -14.50 -2.07 16.30
C ALA A 409 -13.95 -2.37 17.71
N LYS A 410 -14.61 -1.88 18.77
CA LYS A 410 -14.26 -2.19 20.15
C LYS A 410 -14.37 -3.69 20.45
N LEU A 411 -15.40 -4.37 19.97
CA LEU A 411 -15.61 -5.81 20.21
C LEU A 411 -14.43 -6.67 19.77
N VAL A 412 -13.66 -6.23 18.78
CA VAL A 412 -12.48 -6.96 18.28
C VAL A 412 -11.16 -6.37 18.78
N GLY A 413 -11.20 -5.31 19.61
CA GLY A 413 -10.01 -4.66 20.15
C GLY A 413 -9.31 -3.72 19.13
N LEU A 414 -10.07 -3.11 18.22
CA LEU A 414 -9.63 -2.00 17.36
C LEU A 414 -9.92 -0.63 18.00
N VAL A 415 -10.52 -0.62 19.17
CA VAL A 415 -10.68 0.55 20.03
C VAL A 415 -10.24 0.14 21.43
N ASP A 416 -9.37 0.93 22.03
CA ASP A 416 -8.97 0.83 23.43
C ASP A 416 -9.34 2.09 24.20
N LYS A 417 -9.41 1.97 25.52
CA LYS A 417 -9.58 3.09 26.42
C LYS A 417 -8.30 3.26 27.23
N LYS A 418 -7.65 4.40 27.07
CA LYS A 418 -6.50 4.76 27.88
C LYS A 418 -6.85 5.99 28.71
N GLU A 419 -6.85 5.82 30.04
CA GLU A 419 -7.37 6.82 30.96
C GLU A 419 -8.83 7.13 30.61
N ASP A 420 -9.20 8.39 30.36
CA ASP A 420 -10.55 8.79 29.96
C ASP A 420 -10.70 9.05 28.44
N THR A 421 -9.70 8.64 27.64
CA THR A 421 -9.72 8.88 26.18
C THR A 421 -9.87 7.57 25.42
N LEU A 422 -10.87 7.49 24.53
CA LEU A 422 -11.01 6.41 23.58
C LEU A 422 -10.03 6.61 22.42
N ARG A 423 -9.26 5.59 22.12
CA ARG A 423 -8.35 5.55 20.99
C ARG A 423 -8.82 4.53 19.97
N SER A 424 -9.12 5.00 18.77
CA SER A 424 -9.44 4.14 17.63
C SER A 424 -8.21 3.85 16.77
N PHE A 425 -8.06 2.59 16.36
CA PHE A 425 -7.05 2.14 15.40
C PHE A 425 -7.56 2.10 13.95
N ILE A 426 -8.84 2.44 13.73
CA ILE A 426 -9.43 2.65 12.40
C ILE A 426 -9.85 4.11 12.24
N LYS A 427 -9.87 4.58 11.00
CA LYS A 427 -10.37 5.91 10.64
C LYS A 427 -11.77 5.73 10.08
N ILE A 428 -12.76 6.28 10.75
CA ILE A 428 -14.16 6.20 10.32
C ILE A 428 -14.49 7.44 9.48
N THR A 429 -15.08 7.22 8.30
CA THR A 429 -15.45 8.28 7.38
C THR A 429 -16.90 8.11 6.96
N PRO A 430 -17.83 8.94 7.47
CA PRO A 430 -19.22 8.93 7.02
C PRO A 430 -19.35 9.51 5.60
N LEU A 431 -20.22 8.94 4.77
CA LEU A 431 -20.65 9.49 3.48
C LEU A 431 -22.05 10.08 3.61
N PHE A 432 -22.20 11.34 3.18
CA PHE A 432 -23.46 12.03 3.08
C PHE A 432 -23.87 12.07 1.61
N GLU A 433 -24.83 11.24 1.22
CA GLU A 433 -25.14 10.96 -0.18
C GLU A 433 -26.40 11.66 -0.66
N THR A 434 -27.24 12.17 0.27
CA THR A 434 -28.47 12.88 -0.04
C THR A 434 -28.36 14.38 0.30
N ILE A 435 -29.22 15.20 -0.34
CA ILE A 435 -29.33 16.65 0.01
C ILE A 435 -29.77 16.82 1.47
N GLU A 436 -30.61 15.90 1.97
CA GLU A 436 -31.07 15.92 3.35
C GLU A 436 -29.91 15.64 4.32
N ASP A 437 -29.03 14.67 4.03
CA ASP A 437 -27.85 14.38 4.85
C ASP A 437 -26.92 15.60 4.89
N LEU A 438 -26.68 16.24 3.74
CA LEU A 438 -25.85 17.44 3.66
C LEU A 438 -26.41 18.60 4.48
N SER A 439 -27.72 18.69 4.64
CA SER A 439 -28.36 19.73 5.46
C SER A 439 -28.25 19.51 6.96
N LYS A 440 -27.84 18.32 7.40
CA LYS A 440 -27.73 17.89 8.80
C LYS A 440 -26.28 17.72 9.28
N ILE A 441 -25.29 18.15 8.47
CA ILE A 441 -23.85 17.99 8.81
C ILE A 441 -23.41 18.83 10.01
N GLU A 442 -24.14 19.92 10.32
CA GLU A 442 -23.91 20.74 11.50
C GLU A 442 -24.54 20.10 12.73
#